data_7356a69e32d8798483bce725d72eafea
#
_entry.id   7356a69e32d8798483bce725d72eafea
#
_cell.length_a   1.000
_cell.length_b   1.000
_cell.length_c   1.000
_cell.angle_alpha   90.00
_cell.angle_beta   90.00
_cell.angle_gamma   90.00
#
_symmetry.space_group_name_H-M   'P 1'
#
loop_
_entity.id
_entity.type
_entity.pdbx_description
1 polymer ?
#
loop_
_entity_poly.entity_id
_entity_poly.type
_entity_poly.pdbx_seq_one_letter_code
_entity_poly.pdbx_strand_id
1 'polypeptide(L)'
;MNVKKELETKVGIANGLYLNNIEIDPFTIKAVMINEVVPPDPVQDFYGEPSADYQKTIIPFFQFTGNHVSSIFDILQMGIYVTNAVKTPKVGYILFF
;
A
#
# COMPACT_ATOMS: atom_id res chain seq x y z
N MET A 1 -13.20 8.64 2.27
CA MET A 1 -12.53 8.99 1.00
C MET A 1 -11.97 7.72 0.36
N ASN A 2 -12.29 7.49 -0.89
CA ASN A 2 -11.67 6.41 -1.65
C ASN A 2 -10.39 6.92 -2.29
N VAL A 3 -9.26 6.32 -1.95
CA VAL A 3 -7.94 6.78 -2.40
C VAL A 3 -7.81 6.73 -3.91
N LYS A 4 -8.23 5.62 -4.53
CA LYS A 4 -8.14 5.48 -5.99
C LYS A 4 -8.94 6.55 -6.71
N LYS A 5 -10.18 6.79 -6.28
CA LYS A 5 -11.03 7.80 -6.89
C LYS A 5 -10.48 9.20 -6.75
N GLU A 6 -9.95 9.54 -5.58
CA GLU A 6 -9.35 10.85 -5.36
C GLU A 6 -8.14 11.09 -6.26
N LEU A 7 -7.27 10.09 -6.38
CA LEU A 7 -6.11 10.22 -7.25
C LEU A 7 -6.51 10.31 -8.72
N GLU A 8 -7.47 9.52 -9.17
CA GLU A 8 -7.98 9.60 -10.55
C GLU A 8 -8.60 10.97 -10.86
N THR A 9 -9.29 11.56 -9.89
CA THR A 9 -9.86 12.89 -10.04
C THR A 9 -8.79 13.97 -10.21
N LYS A 10 -7.67 13.83 -9.51
CA LYS A 10 -6.60 14.84 -9.51
C LYS A 10 -5.63 14.71 -10.68
N VAL A 11 -5.35 13.48 -11.12
CA VAL A 11 -4.33 13.20 -12.14
C VAL A 11 -4.92 12.67 -13.45
N GLY A 12 -6.25 12.51 -13.53
CA GLY A 12 -6.90 11.86 -14.65
C GLY A 12 -6.81 10.35 -14.58
N ILE A 13 -7.42 9.68 -15.58
CA ILE A 13 -7.33 8.21 -15.65
C ILE A 13 -5.93 7.83 -16.05
N ALA A 14 -5.20 7.27 -15.11
CA ALA A 14 -3.82 6.89 -15.30
C ALA A 14 -3.75 5.40 -15.68
N ASN A 15 -3.80 5.13 -16.98
CA ASN A 15 -3.64 3.77 -17.48
C ASN A 15 -2.28 3.21 -17.09
N GLY A 16 -2.29 1.98 -16.58
CA GLY A 16 -1.07 1.30 -16.15
C GLY A 16 -0.62 1.62 -14.73
N LEU A 17 -1.27 2.56 -14.05
CA LEU A 17 -1.00 2.81 -12.63
C LEU A 17 -1.87 1.93 -11.74
N TYR A 18 -1.26 1.35 -10.73
CA TYR A 18 -1.98 0.61 -9.70
C TYR A 18 -2.21 1.53 -8.50
N LEU A 19 -3.45 1.93 -8.31
CA LEU A 19 -3.87 2.81 -7.22
C LEU A 19 -4.62 2.01 -6.16
N ASN A 20 -4.41 2.37 -4.90
CA ASN A 20 -5.06 1.65 -3.80
C ASN A 20 -6.56 1.93 -3.78
N ASN A 21 -7.37 0.91 -4.06
CA ASN A 21 -8.83 1.01 -4.03
C ASN A 21 -9.33 0.71 -2.62
N ILE A 22 -9.12 1.65 -1.71
CA ILE A 22 -9.52 1.52 -0.31
C ILE A 22 -10.15 2.81 0.20
N GLU A 23 -10.98 2.65 1.22
CA GLU A 23 -11.56 3.78 1.94
C GLU A 23 -10.68 4.16 3.12
N ILE A 24 -10.38 5.44 3.26
CA ILE A 24 -9.71 5.98 4.44
C ILE A 24 -10.46 7.22 4.94
N ASP A 25 -10.29 7.51 6.22
CA ASP A 25 -10.69 8.80 6.78
C ASP A 25 -9.44 9.66 6.92
N PRO A 26 -9.27 10.70 6.09
CA PRO A 26 -8.07 11.52 6.11
C PRO A 26 -7.80 12.16 7.48
N PHE A 27 -8.85 12.41 8.26
CA PHE A 27 -8.70 13.05 9.57
C PHE A 27 -8.11 12.12 10.62
N THR A 28 -8.13 10.80 10.39
CA THR A 28 -7.55 9.82 11.32
C THR A 28 -6.16 9.39 10.92
N ILE A 29 -5.70 9.77 9.73
CA ILE A 29 -4.35 9.42 9.26
C ILE A 29 -3.33 10.33 9.95
N LYS A 30 -2.38 9.72 10.65
CA LYS A 30 -1.32 10.41 11.38
C LYS A 30 0.03 10.31 10.69
N ALA A 31 0.22 9.28 9.88
CA ALA A 31 1.48 9.03 9.19
C ALA A 31 1.25 8.29 7.88
N VAL A 32 2.13 8.51 6.92
CA VAL A 32 2.17 7.76 5.68
C VAL A 32 3.52 7.05 5.61
N MET A 33 3.48 5.73 5.44
CA MET A 33 4.69 4.94 5.19
C MET A 33 4.78 4.67 3.70
N ILE A 34 5.91 5.00 3.10
CA ILE A 34 6.09 4.89 1.66
C ILE A 34 7.09 3.80 1.35
N ASN A 35 6.60 2.76 0.69
CA ASN A 35 7.42 1.72 0.12
C ASN A 35 7.83 2.11 -1.30
N GLU A 36 8.80 1.43 -1.87
CA GLU A 36 9.37 1.83 -3.17
C GLU A 36 8.40 1.65 -4.32
N VAL A 37 7.86 0.44 -4.52
CA VAL A 37 7.18 0.08 -5.76
C VAL A 37 6.11 -0.98 -5.56
N VAL A 38 5.04 -0.91 -6.36
CA VAL A 38 4.03 -1.96 -6.46
C VAL A 38 4.69 -3.27 -6.91
N PRO A 39 4.32 -4.43 -6.32
CA PRO A 39 4.94 -5.70 -6.69
C PRO A 39 4.59 -6.11 -8.13
N PRO A 40 5.32 -7.07 -8.72
CA PRO A 40 5.03 -7.54 -10.09
C PRO A 40 3.58 -7.99 -10.28
N ASP A 41 3.01 -8.66 -9.28
CA ASP A 41 1.59 -8.98 -9.23
C ASP A 41 0.92 -8.04 -8.23
N PRO A 42 0.09 -7.08 -8.67
CA PRO A 42 -0.52 -6.09 -7.77
C PRO A 42 -1.40 -6.69 -6.67
N VAL A 43 -1.89 -7.92 -6.84
CA VAL A 43 -2.65 -8.62 -5.79
C VAL A 43 -1.80 -8.85 -4.54
N GLN A 44 -0.49 -8.90 -4.69
CA GLN A 44 0.47 -9.07 -3.60
C GLN A 44 0.86 -7.77 -2.91
N ASP A 45 0.28 -6.64 -3.31
CA ASP A 45 0.47 -5.36 -2.65
C ASP A 45 -0.28 -5.30 -1.32
N PHE A 46 -0.01 -4.29 -0.51
CA PHE A 46 -0.53 -4.15 0.85
C PHE A 46 -2.04 -4.37 0.97
N TYR A 47 -2.82 -3.90 0.00
CA TYR A 47 -4.28 -3.98 0.04
C TYR A 47 -4.85 -4.90 -1.04
N GLY A 48 -4.02 -5.76 -1.61
CA GLY A 48 -4.44 -6.63 -2.72
C GLY A 48 -5.32 -7.76 -2.27
N GLU A 49 -4.81 -8.60 -1.38
CA GLU A 49 -5.55 -9.73 -0.81
C GLU A 49 -5.09 -9.96 0.64
N PRO A 50 -5.87 -10.73 1.45
CA PRO A 50 -5.51 -10.94 2.86
C PRO A 50 -4.14 -11.59 3.09
N SER A 51 -3.69 -12.41 2.16
CA SER A 51 -2.40 -13.09 2.25
C SER A 51 -1.31 -12.45 1.40
N ALA A 52 -1.47 -11.19 1.01
CA ALA A 52 -0.54 -10.50 0.13
C ALA A 52 0.90 -10.52 0.65
N ASP A 53 1.84 -10.73 -0.25
CA ASP A 53 3.26 -10.85 0.10
C ASP A 53 3.80 -9.63 0.84
N TYR A 54 3.37 -8.44 0.45
CA TYR A 54 3.84 -7.21 1.10
C TYR A 54 3.41 -7.09 2.56
N GLN A 55 2.30 -7.75 2.94
CA GLN A 55 1.90 -7.79 4.34
C GLN A 55 2.82 -8.68 5.18
N LYS A 56 3.46 -9.66 4.58
CA LYS A 56 4.34 -10.61 5.29
C LYS A 56 5.58 -9.96 5.88
N THR A 57 5.93 -8.79 5.42
CA THR A 57 7.05 -8.01 5.96
C THR A 57 6.58 -6.98 6.97
N ILE A 58 5.55 -6.21 6.60
CA ILE A 58 5.12 -5.07 7.41
C ILE A 58 4.40 -5.51 8.69
N ILE A 59 3.59 -6.56 8.64
CA ILE A 59 2.87 -7.03 9.82
C ILE A 59 3.83 -7.52 10.91
N PRO A 60 4.81 -8.40 10.62
CA PRO A 60 5.80 -8.79 11.63
C PRO A 60 6.60 -7.60 12.17
N PHE A 61 6.90 -6.62 11.35
CA PHE A 61 7.60 -5.41 11.80
C PHE A 61 6.81 -4.68 12.90
N PHE A 62 5.50 -4.47 12.69
CA PHE A 62 4.67 -3.82 13.70
C PHE A 62 4.47 -4.68 14.94
N GLN A 63 4.35 -6.00 14.78
CA GLN A 63 4.26 -6.92 15.90
C GLN A 63 5.54 -6.88 16.75
N PHE A 64 6.69 -6.85 16.11
CA PHE A 64 7.99 -6.77 16.78
C PHE A 64 8.12 -5.49 17.62
N THR A 65 7.50 -4.40 17.20
CA THR A 65 7.51 -3.14 17.94
C THR A 65 6.42 -3.07 19.02
N GLY A 66 5.75 -4.18 19.31
CA GLY A 66 4.79 -4.27 20.41
C GLY A 66 3.35 -3.99 20.05
N ASN A 67 3.02 -3.87 18.77
CA ASN A 67 1.65 -3.61 18.32
C ASN A 67 0.88 -4.90 18.05
N HIS A 68 -0.38 -4.93 18.47
CA HIS A 68 -1.27 -6.06 18.23
C HIS A 68 -1.96 -5.92 16.88
N VAL A 69 -1.25 -6.27 15.82
CA VAL A 69 -1.77 -6.20 14.45
C VAL A 69 -1.72 -7.57 13.79
N SER A 70 -2.75 -7.90 13.02
CA SER A 70 -2.83 -9.13 12.25
C SER A 70 -3.11 -8.89 10.77
N SER A 71 -3.42 -7.64 10.38
CA SER A 71 -3.68 -7.27 9.00
C SER A 71 -3.23 -5.84 8.74
N ILE A 72 -3.13 -5.50 7.45
CA ILE A 72 -2.83 -4.12 7.04
C ILE A 72 -3.91 -3.14 7.50
N PHE A 73 -5.15 -3.59 7.66
CA PHE A 73 -6.25 -2.74 8.12
C PHE A 73 -6.10 -2.38 9.59
N ASP A 74 -5.49 -3.24 10.40
CA ASP A 74 -5.15 -2.90 11.79
C ASP A 74 -4.13 -1.76 11.84
N ILE A 75 -3.16 -1.79 10.93
CA ILE A 75 -2.17 -0.72 10.80
C ILE A 75 -2.86 0.57 10.37
N LEU A 76 -3.77 0.48 9.43
CA LEU A 76 -4.55 1.63 8.98
C LEU A 76 -5.38 2.24 10.13
N GLN A 77 -5.98 1.41 10.96
CA GLN A 77 -6.73 1.86 12.13
C GLN A 77 -5.86 2.58 13.17
N MET A 78 -4.58 2.29 13.18
CA MET A 78 -3.61 3.05 14.02
C MET A 78 -3.36 4.46 13.47
N GLY A 79 -3.91 4.80 12.32
CA GLY A 79 -3.68 6.07 11.66
C GLY A 79 -2.47 6.08 10.74
N ILE A 80 -2.02 4.91 10.28
CA ILE A 80 -0.87 4.78 9.38
C ILE A 80 -1.35 4.26 8.03
N TYR A 81 -1.19 5.08 7.00
CA TYR A 81 -1.46 4.68 5.63
C TYR A 81 -0.15 4.24 4.97
N VAL A 82 -0.12 3.00 4.49
CA VAL A 82 1.05 2.43 3.80
C VAL A 82 0.78 2.44 2.31
N THR A 83 1.71 2.93 1.52
CA THR A 83 1.55 3.00 0.07
C THR A 83 2.90 2.84 -0.64
N ASN A 84 2.89 2.87 -1.96
CA ASN A 84 4.09 2.77 -2.79
C ASN A 84 4.33 4.09 -3.52
N ALA A 85 5.59 4.48 -3.64
CA ALA A 85 5.98 5.67 -4.39
C ALA A 85 5.79 5.46 -5.89
N VAL A 86 6.25 4.32 -6.42
CA VAL A 86 6.10 3.96 -7.83
C VAL A 86 4.81 3.15 -7.99
N LYS A 87 3.88 3.67 -8.78
CA LYS A 87 2.53 3.10 -8.94
C LYS A 87 2.41 2.11 -10.08
N THR A 88 3.48 1.83 -10.80
CA THR A 88 3.51 0.77 -11.82
C THR A 88 4.09 -0.50 -11.23
N PRO A 89 3.57 -1.69 -11.62
CA PRO A 89 4.13 -2.94 -11.14
C PRO A 89 5.61 -3.08 -11.48
N LYS A 90 6.35 -3.61 -10.53
CA LYS A 90 7.77 -3.86 -10.70
C LYS A 90 7.99 -4.89 -11.82
N VAL A 91 8.86 -4.58 -12.76
CA VAL A 91 9.15 -5.45 -13.91
C VAL A 91 10.40 -6.32 -13.69
N GLY A 92 10.65 -6.61 -12.44
CA GLY A 92 11.80 -7.41 -12.06
C GLY A 92 13.06 -6.57 -11.90
N TYR A 93 14.06 -7.20 -11.36
CA TYR A 93 15.39 -6.61 -11.32
C TYR A 93 16.04 -6.94 -12.62
N ILE A 94 15.84 -6.11 -13.57
CA ILE A 94 16.68 -6.21 -14.71
C ILE A 94 17.98 -5.62 -14.28
N LEU A 95 18.90 -6.46 -14.22
CA LEU A 95 20.24 -6.07 -13.87
C LEU A 95 20.86 -5.44 -15.10
N PHE A 96 20.81 -4.14 -15.14
CA PHE A 96 21.46 -3.40 -16.19
C PHE A 96 22.89 -3.06 -15.85
N PHE A 97 23.43 -3.81 -14.97
CA PHE A 97 24.79 -3.58 -14.52
C PHE A 97 25.62 -4.82 -14.58
#